data_c5bcf64b023d693ee1aa4f3505f82b39
#
_entry.id   c5bcf64b023d693ee1aa4f3505f82b39
#
_cell.length_a   1.000
_cell.length_b   1.000
_cell.length_c   1.000
_cell.angle_alpha   90.00
_cell.angle_beta   90.00
_cell.angle_gamma   90.00
#
_symmetry.space_group_name_H-M   'P 1'
#
loop_
_entity.id
_entity.type
_entity.pdbx_description
1 polymer ?
#
loop_
_entity_poly.entity_id
_entity_poly.type
_entity_poly.pdbx_seq_one_letter_code
_entity_poly.pdbx_strand_id
1 'polypeptide(L)'
;MAKQSIWAGDEDNKPKERKTYSDDSVGRLHSGTSEVNDQGKTVGVALSEWRFSTGEKHVAEAVAQLFGGTPVEDEESTSENFIDVFTSATKIPVILEADGIHWDMKQWINGKLKHHCDGFNFVSHPKDEKLVGSPCGCPSLFAERKAAAKDDDGPNPSITLTFKLADDPELGAFKFVTGAWTLLAVLHESEDALARIGQGGPVLAELELEPVDFVIKKGPKRGTPVSYIKPVIRVRKSYNDAIADER
;
A
#
# COMPACT_ATOMS: atom_id res chain seq x y z
N MET A 1 -15.53 13.11 37.18
CA MET A 1 -16.10 14.07 36.22
C MET A 1 -15.12 14.20 35.08
N ALA A 2 -15.53 13.90 33.86
CA ALA A 2 -14.67 14.11 32.67
C ALA A 2 -14.43 15.61 32.49
N LYS A 3 -13.20 16.03 32.27
CA LYS A 3 -12.86 17.44 31.93
C LYS A 3 -13.61 17.79 30.63
N GLN A 4 -14.42 18.83 30.67
CA GLN A 4 -15.00 19.38 29.45
C GLN A 4 -13.87 19.96 28.57
N SER A 5 -13.91 19.68 27.28
CA SER A 5 -12.99 20.27 26.30
C SER A 5 -13.20 21.79 26.28
N ILE A 6 -12.14 22.58 26.18
CA ILE A 6 -12.20 24.04 26.00
C ILE A 6 -12.95 24.42 24.71
N TRP A 7 -13.11 23.48 23.79
CA TRP A 7 -13.83 23.65 22.51
C TRP A 7 -15.32 23.30 22.59
N ALA A 8 -15.85 22.97 23.77
CA ALA A 8 -17.25 22.49 23.97
C ALA A 8 -18.34 23.56 23.71
N GLY A 9 -18.08 24.58 22.98
CA GLY A 9 -19.05 25.63 22.60
C GLY A 9 -18.59 26.43 21.40
N ASP A 10 -17.51 26.03 20.77
CA ASP A 10 -16.88 26.71 19.62
C ASP A 10 -16.74 25.71 18.47
N GLU A 11 -17.83 25.49 17.75
CA GLU A 11 -17.90 24.56 16.61
C GLU A 11 -16.99 25.01 15.45
N ASP A 12 -16.80 26.32 15.27
CA ASP A 12 -16.03 26.89 14.16
C ASP A 12 -14.51 26.72 14.36
N ASN A 13 -14.05 26.62 15.61
CA ASN A 13 -12.63 26.47 15.96
C ASN A 13 -12.31 25.08 16.56
N LYS A 14 -13.30 24.21 16.62
CA LYS A 14 -13.08 22.84 17.10
C LYS A 14 -12.10 22.10 16.18
N PRO A 15 -11.04 21.49 16.74
CA PRO A 15 -10.14 20.67 15.94
C PRO A 15 -10.92 19.59 15.19
N LYS A 16 -10.64 19.43 13.90
CA LYS A 16 -11.28 18.42 13.06
C LYS A 16 -10.97 17.02 13.60
N GLU A 17 -12.00 16.24 13.86
CA GLU A 17 -11.82 14.84 14.25
C GLU A 17 -11.32 14.04 13.03
N ARG A 18 -10.13 13.45 13.14
CA ARG A 18 -9.54 12.60 12.11
C ARG A 18 -9.55 11.16 12.55
N LYS A 19 -9.78 10.27 11.59
CA LYS A 19 -9.73 8.83 11.78
C LYS A 19 -8.28 8.41 11.95
N THR A 20 -7.96 7.78 13.09
CA THR A 20 -6.63 7.23 13.39
C THR A 20 -6.50 5.80 12.88
N TYR A 21 -5.30 5.43 12.49
CA TYR A 21 -4.95 4.04 12.23
C TYR A 21 -4.47 3.37 13.53
N SER A 22 -4.70 2.08 13.63
CA SER A 22 -4.32 1.28 14.82
C SER A 22 -2.90 0.71 14.72
N ASP A 23 -2.02 1.34 13.96
CA ASP A 23 -0.65 0.89 13.75
C ASP A 23 0.36 2.03 13.98
N ASP A 24 1.62 1.65 14.24
CA ASP A 24 2.70 2.57 14.60
C ASP A 24 3.39 3.20 13.38
N SER A 25 2.75 3.19 12.19
CA SER A 25 3.36 3.80 11.02
C SER A 25 3.26 5.33 11.06
N VAL A 26 4.37 6.00 10.74
CA VAL A 26 4.46 7.47 10.67
C VAL A 26 3.86 8.04 9.39
N GLY A 27 3.57 7.18 8.41
CA GLY A 27 3.00 7.58 7.13
C GLY A 27 2.70 6.42 6.21
N ARG A 28 2.13 6.75 5.06
CA ARG A 28 1.73 5.81 4.00
C ARG A 28 2.38 6.19 2.68
N LEU A 29 2.79 5.17 1.93
CA LEU A 29 3.24 5.28 0.55
C LEU A 29 2.09 4.88 -0.38
N HIS A 30 1.93 5.60 -1.49
CA HIS A 30 0.84 5.39 -2.44
C HIS A 30 1.36 5.33 -3.88
N SER A 31 0.89 4.34 -4.64
CA SER A 31 1.12 4.21 -6.09
C SER A 31 -0.03 4.76 -6.92
N GLY A 32 -1.00 5.39 -6.29
CA GLY A 32 -2.19 5.93 -6.94
C GLY A 32 -2.86 7.00 -6.10
N THR A 33 -3.81 7.66 -6.73
CA THR A 33 -4.71 8.65 -6.11
C THR A 33 -6.15 8.37 -6.51
N SER A 34 -7.09 9.10 -5.96
CA SER A 34 -8.50 9.05 -6.35
C SER A 34 -8.89 10.36 -7.00
N GLU A 35 -9.57 10.28 -8.12
CA GLU A 35 -10.09 11.43 -8.86
C GLU A 35 -11.59 11.25 -9.12
N VAL A 36 -12.32 12.36 -9.24
CA VAL A 36 -13.71 12.35 -9.63
C VAL A 36 -13.78 12.46 -11.16
N ASN A 37 -14.33 11.45 -11.81
CA ASN A 37 -14.51 11.47 -13.27
C ASN A 37 -15.68 12.38 -13.70
N ASP A 38 -15.83 12.57 -15.01
CA ASP A 38 -16.89 13.41 -15.61
C ASP A 38 -18.33 12.98 -15.25
N GLN A 39 -18.49 11.76 -14.73
CA GLN A 39 -19.78 11.23 -14.25
C GLN A 39 -19.99 11.43 -12.75
N GLY A 40 -19.10 12.15 -12.07
CA GLY A 40 -19.15 12.38 -10.62
C GLY A 40 -18.78 11.13 -9.79
N LYS A 41 -18.17 10.10 -10.40
CA LYS A 41 -17.75 8.88 -9.71
C LYS A 41 -16.26 8.96 -9.34
N THR A 42 -15.95 8.66 -8.10
CA THR A 42 -14.55 8.52 -7.66
C THR A 42 -13.93 7.27 -8.30
N VAL A 43 -12.81 7.47 -8.98
CA VAL A 43 -12.02 6.40 -9.65
C VAL A 43 -10.58 6.46 -9.18
N GLY A 44 -9.94 5.30 -9.07
CA GLY A 44 -8.51 5.21 -8.77
C GLY A 44 -7.68 5.52 -10.02
N VAL A 45 -6.68 6.37 -9.86
CA VAL A 45 -5.72 6.73 -10.92
C VAL A 45 -4.31 6.32 -10.46
N ALA A 46 -3.59 5.61 -11.33
CA ALA A 46 -2.20 5.25 -11.07
C ALA A 46 -1.30 6.50 -11.22
N LEU A 47 -0.33 6.64 -10.33
CA LEU A 47 0.67 7.70 -10.36
C LEU A 47 1.93 7.23 -11.08
N SER A 48 2.62 8.14 -11.75
CA SER A 48 3.93 7.92 -12.35
C SER A 48 5.08 8.01 -11.33
N GLU A 49 4.88 8.80 -10.28
CA GLU A 49 5.79 8.97 -9.16
C GLU A 49 5.08 8.63 -7.85
N TRP A 50 5.88 8.32 -6.82
CA TRP A 50 5.34 7.97 -5.52
C TRP A 50 4.72 9.16 -4.79
N ARG A 51 3.62 8.93 -4.08
CA ARG A 51 3.03 9.88 -3.14
C ARG A 51 3.14 9.33 -1.72
N PHE A 52 3.56 10.18 -0.80
CA PHE A 52 3.48 9.90 0.64
C PHE A 52 2.31 10.65 1.26
N SER A 53 1.74 10.10 2.31
CA SER A 53 0.85 10.82 3.21
C SER A 53 1.24 10.57 4.65
N THR A 54 1.18 11.62 5.49
CA THR A 54 1.53 11.55 6.92
C THR A 54 0.69 12.57 7.70
N GLY A 55 0.58 12.38 9.00
CA GLY A 55 0.02 13.37 9.93
C GLY A 55 1.07 14.31 10.53
N GLU A 56 2.35 14.03 10.28
CA GLU A 56 3.47 14.69 10.94
C GLU A 56 4.23 15.61 9.99
N LYS A 57 4.22 16.91 10.28
CA LYS A 57 4.83 17.92 9.41
C LYS A 57 6.32 17.67 9.18
N HIS A 58 7.07 17.30 10.23
CA HIS A 58 8.50 17.04 10.10
C HIS A 58 8.79 15.83 9.19
N VAL A 59 7.92 14.80 9.20
CA VAL A 59 8.03 13.64 8.30
C VAL A 59 7.77 14.08 6.86
N ALA A 60 6.74 14.89 6.64
CA ALA A 60 6.42 15.40 5.29
C ALA A 60 7.55 16.27 4.72
N GLU A 61 8.16 17.13 5.55
CA GLU A 61 9.30 17.97 5.16
C GLU A 61 10.54 17.11 4.83
N ALA A 62 10.85 16.09 5.64
CA ALA A 62 11.95 15.17 5.38
C ALA A 62 11.76 14.36 4.09
N VAL A 63 10.56 13.83 3.86
CA VAL A 63 10.20 13.12 2.61
C VAL A 63 10.36 14.04 1.40
N ALA A 64 9.88 15.27 1.48
CA ALA A 64 10.03 16.25 0.40
C ALA A 64 11.50 16.61 0.12
N GLN A 65 12.34 16.67 1.15
CA GLN A 65 13.77 16.89 1.00
C GLN A 65 14.47 15.71 0.33
N LEU A 66 14.11 14.47 0.68
CA LEU A 66 14.72 13.25 0.13
C LEU A 66 14.27 12.96 -1.31
N PHE A 67 12.98 13.13 -1.60
CA PHE A 67 12.39 12.62 -2.85
C PHE A 67 11.76 13.72 -3.72
N GLY A 68 11.91 14.97 -3.33
CA GLY A 68 11.30 16.11 -4.02
C GLY A 68 9.82 16.27 -3.68
N GLY A 69 9.20 17.27 -4.32
CA GLY A 69 7.83 17.66 -4.06
C GLY A 69 7.70 18.71 -2.96
N THR A 70 6.46 19.02 -2.61
CA THR A 70 6.12 19.98 -1.56
C THR A 70 5.01 19.39 -0.71
N PRO A 71 5.10 19.47 0.63
CA PRO A 71 4.02 19.07 1.50
C PRO A 71 2.76 19.91 1.26
N VAL A 72 1.61 19.26 1.12
CA VAL A 72 0.30 19.88 0.92
C VAL A 72 -0.66 19.32 1.97
N GLU A 73 -1.23 20.17 2.79
CA GLU A 73 -2.26 19.75 3.74
C GLU A 73 -3.61 19.62 3.01
N ASP A 74 -4.22 18.43 3.12
CA ASP A 74 -5.60 18.19 2.70
C ASP A 74 -6.54 18.51 3.86
N GLU A 75 -7.07 19.74 3.85
CA GLU A 75 -8.00 20.21 4.88
C GLU A 75 -9.31 19.43 4.88
N GLU A 76 -9.70 18.83 3.76
CA GLU A 76 -10.92 18.01 3.65
C GLU A 76 -10.71 16.56 4.12
N SER A 77 -9.48 16.14 4.31
CA SER A 77 -9.15 14.79 4.73
C SER A 77 -9.72 14.47 6.12
N THR A 78 -10.34 13.31 6.21
CA THR A 78 -10.77 12.69 7.48
C THR A 78 -9.75 11.72 8.05
N SER A 79 -8.61 11.52 7.36
CA SER A 79 -7.50 10.66 7.78
C SER A 79 -6.55 11.42 8.71
N GLU A 80 -5.90 10.69 9.63
CA GLU A 80 -4.79 11.25 10.41
C GLU A 80 -3.60 11.60 9.51
N ASN A 81 -3.40 10.88 8.39
CA ASN A 81 -2.40 11.18 7.38
C ASN A 81 -2.97 12.18 6.36
N PHE A 82 -3.02 13.44 6.73
CA PHE A 82 -3.66 14.52 5.97
C PHE A 82 -2.67 15.44 5.24
N ILE A 83 -1.37 15.19 5.36
CA ILE A 83 -0.34 15.95 4.64
C ILE A 83 0.17 15.03 3.53
N ASP A 84 -0.05 15.42 2.29
CA ASP A 84 0.41 14.73 1.11
C ASP A 84 1.71 15.32 0.58
N VAL A 85 2.62 14.45 0.14
CA VAL A 85 3.83 14.83 -0.60
C VAL A 85 3.83 14.05 -1.92
N PHE A 86 3.53 14.74 -3.01
CA PHE A 86 3.70 14.22 -4.36
C PHE A 86 5.17 14.37 -4.74
N THR A 87 5.90 13.27 -4.70
CA THR A 87 7.34 13.28 -4.96
C THR A 87 7.65 13.31 -6.45
N SER A 88 8.92 13.51 -6.82
CA SER A 88 9.44 13.30 -8.18
C SER A 88 10.15 11.95 -8.34
N ALA A 89 10.01 11.06 -7.36
CA ALA A 89 10.71 9.79 -7.34
C ALA A 89 9.84 8.65 -7.88
N THR A 90 10.38 7.90 -8.83
CA THR A 90 9.82 6.63 -9.31
C THR A 90 10.34 5.44 -8.50
N LYS A 91 11.41 5.64 -7.71
CA LYS A 91 12.10 4.64 -6.91
C LYS A 91 12.34 5.17 -5.51
N ILE A 92 12.04 4.35 -4.52
CA ILE A 92 12.24 4.65 -3.10
C ILE A 92 13.12 3.54 -2.51
N PRO A 93 14.36 3.85 -2.08
CA PRO A 93 15.20 2.93 -1.34
C PRO A 93 14.61 2.69 0.05
N VAL A 94 14.47 1.42 0.44
CA VAL A 94 13.83 1.03 1.68
C VAL A 94 14.59 -0.08 2.39
N ILE A 95 14.42 -0.14 3.70
CA ILE A 95 14.83 -1.25 4.54
C ILE A 95 13.59 -2.07 4.85
N LEU A 96 13.58 -3.34 4.43
CA LEU A 96 12.53 -4.31 4.72
C LEU A 96 13.03 -5.30 5.76
N GLU A 97 12.27 -5.47 6.83
CA GLU A 97 12.47 -6.57 7.79
C GLU A 97 12.04 -7.91 7.18
N ALA A 98 12.46 -9.01 7.79
CA ALA A 98 12.14 -10.34 7.30
C ALA A 98 10.62 -10.63 7.21
N ASP A 99 9.82 -9.98 8.05
CA ASP A 99 8.35 -10.05 8.10
C ASP A 99 7.68 -8.80 7.50
N GLY A 100 8.45 -7.96 6.81
CA GLY A 100 7.99 -6.69 6.25
C GLY A 100 6.98 -6.80 5.11
N ILE A 101 6.79 -8.00 4.54
CA ILE A 101 5.80 -8.30 3.49
C ILE A 101 4.70 -9.17 4.06
N HIS A 102 3.48 -8.69 3.97
CA HIS A 102 2.28 -9.44 4.35
C HIS A 102 1.20 -9.30 3.28
N TRP A 103 0.46 -10.37 3.01
CA TRP A 103 -0.65 -10.31 2.07
C TRP A 103 -1.81 -11.23 2.45
N ASP A 104 -3.00 -10.75 2.13
CA ASP A 104 -4.28 -11.42 2.29
C ASP A 104 -5.16 -11.18 1.07
N MET A 105 -6.29 -11.86 1.04
CA MET A 105 -7.37 -11.61 0.08
C MET A 105 -8.58 -11.06 0.84
N LYS A 106 -9.01 -9.84 0.50
CA LYS A 106 -10.11 -9.15 1.20
C LYS A 106 -11.18 -8.66 0.24
N GLN A 107 -12.44 -8.85 0.62
CA GLN A 107 -13.58 -8.27 -0.09
C GLN A 107 -14.32 -7.32 0.84
N TRP A 108 -14.47 -6.08 0.37
CA TRP A 108 -15.22 -5.05 1.08
C TRP A 108 -16.43 -4.66 0.25
N ILE A 109 -17.62 -4.72 0.85
CA ILE A 109 -18.88 -4.29 0.22
C ILE A 109 -19.53 -3.26 1.13
N ASN A 110 -19.78 -2.07 0.63
CA ASN A 110 -20.35 -0.95 1.38
C ASN A 110 -19.61 -0.68 2.72
N GLY A 111 -18.27 -0.68 2.67
CA GLY A 111 -17.42 -0.43 3.84
C GLY A 111 -17.37 -1.55 4.87
N LYS A 112 -18.01 -2.70 4.61
CA LYS A 112 -17.99 -3.87 5.50
C LYS A 112 -17.16 -5.00 4.90
N LEU A 113 -16.27 -5.57 5.72
CA LEU A 113 -15.53 -6.76 5.35
C LEU A 113 -16.50 -7.93 5.16
N LYS A 114 -16.48 -8.54 3.97
CA LYS A 114 -17.36 -9.66 3.61
C LYS A 114 -16.60 -10.98 3.53
N HIS A 115 -15.36 -10.93 3.05
CA HIS A 115 -14.50 -12.09 2.93
C HIS A 115 -13.07 -11.70 3.30
N HIS A 116 -12.39 -12.57 4.06
CA HIS A 116 -10.99 -12.40 4.41
C HIS A 116 -10.33 -13.78 4.50
N CYS A 117 -9.40 -14.04 3.60
CA CYS A 117 -8.69 -15.30 3.53
C CYS A 117 -7.22 -15.11 3.12
N ASP A 118 -6.41 -16.16 3.33
CA ASP A 118 -5.02 -16.26 2.86
C ASP A 118 -4.90 -16.78 1.42
N GLY A 119 -6.05 -16.90 0.73
CA GLY A 119 -6.15 -17.52 -0.59
C GLY A 119 -6.61 -18.97 -0.55
N PHE A 120 -6.59 -19.63 0.60
CA PHE A 120 -7.01 -21.02 0.80
C PHE A 120 -8.03 -21.14 1.93
N ASN A 121 -7.74 -20.53 3.08
CA ASN A 121 -8.55 -20.62 4.29
C ASN A 121 -8.98 -19.24 4.76
N PHE A 122 -10.08 -19.17 5.49
CA PHE A 122 -10.49 -17.93 6.16
C PHE A 122 -9.48 -17.53 7.24
N VAL A 123 -8.96 -16.32 7.15
CA VAL A 123 -8.16 -15.66 8.19
C VAL A 123 -9.05 -15.02 9.24
N SER A 124 -10.16 -14.44 8.80
CA SER A 124 -11.27 -14.01 9.66
C SER A 124 -12.59 -14.18 8.93
N HIS A 125 -13.69 -14.32 9.69
CA HIS A 125 -15.02 -14.45 9.10
C HIS A 125 -15.99 -13.49 9.80
N PRO A 126 -16.72 -12.62 9.04
CA PRO A 126 -17.49 -11.51 9.62
C PRO A 126 -18.72 -11.97 10.43
N LYS A 127 -19.15 -13.20 10.29
CA LYS A 127 -20.38 -13.72 10.91
C LYS A 127 -20.15 -14.95 11.81
N ASP A 128 -19.10 -15.70 11.62
CA ASP A 128 -18.87 -16.96 12.33
C ASP A 128 -17.36 -17.24 12.50
N GLU A 129 -16.87 -17.02 13.71
CA GLU A 129 -15.46 -17.28 14.06
C GLU A 129 -15.06 -18.74 13.92
N LYS A 130 -16.02 -19.70 13.96
CA LYS A 130 -15.75 -21.13 13.81
C LYS A 130 -15.28 -21.49 12.39
N LEU A 131 -15.51 -20.60 11.42
CA LEU A 131 -15.06 -20.80 10.05
C LEU A 131 -13.59 -20.37 9.84
N VAL A 132 -12.97 -19.70 10.80
CA VAL A 132 -11.54 -19.34 10.72
C VAL A 132 -10.70 -20.63 10.62
N GLY A 133 -9.78 -20.66 9.67
CA GLY A 133 -8.97 -21.84 9.33
C GLY A 133 -9.65 -22.87 8.42
N SER A 134 -10.97 -22.73 8.13
CA SER A 134 -11.64 -23.60 7.16
C SER A 134 -11.46 -23.08 5.72
N PRO A 135 -11.64 -23.96 4.69
CA PRO A 135 -11.52 -23.57 3.29
C PRO A 135 -12.42 -22.38 2.92
N CYS A 136 -11.86 -21.37 2.29
CA CYS A 136 -12.55 -20.12 1.98
C CYS A 136 -13.47 -20.21 0.74
N GLY A 137 -13.35 -21.25 -0.07
CA GLY A 137 -14.16 -21.47 -1.26
C GLY A 137 -13.76 -20.60 -2.48
N CYS A 138 -12.67 -19.83 -2.39
CA CYS A 138 -12.17 -19.07 -3.55
C CYS A 138 -11.69 -20.01 -4.67
N PRO A 139 -11.80 -19.60 -5.96
CA PRO A 139 -11.25 -20.35 -7.07
C PRO A 139 -9.78 -20.68 -6.87
N SER A 140 -9.33 -21.85 -7.32
CA SER A 140 -7.91 -22.25 -7.21
C SER A 140 -7.01 -21.56 -8.23
N LEU A 141 -7.55 -21.22 -9.41
CA LEU A 141 -6.78 -20.60 -10.49
C LEU A 141 -6.70 -19.09 -10.33
N PHE A 142 -5.50 -18.55 -10.50
CA PHE A 142 -5.23 -17.11 -10.40
C PHE A 142 -6.14 -16.26 -11.32
N ALA A 143 -6.32 -16.71 -12.58
CA ALA A 143 -7.14 -16.00 -13.54
C ALA A 143 -8.64 -15.96 -13.13
N GLU A 144 -9.15 -17.04 -12.54
CA GLU A 144 -10.53 -17.12 -12.05
C GLU A 144 -10.74 -16.24 -10.82
N ARG A 145 -9.77 -16.22 -9.90
CA ARG A 145 -9.79 -15.29 -8.73
C ARG A 145 -9.86 -13.84 -9.20
N LYS A 146 -9.00 -13.48 -10.17
CA LYS A 146 -8.97 -12.12 -10.72
C LYS A 146 -10.27 -11.75 -11.43
N ALA A 147 -10.89 -12.70 -12.13
CA ALA A 147 -12.18 -12.49 -12.77
C ALA A 147 -13.29 -12.28 -11.74
N ALA A 148 -13.39 -13.15 -10.74
CA ALA A 148 -14.37 -13.01 -9.65
C ALA A 148 -14.24 -11.68 -8.89
N ALA A 149 -13.01 -11.26 -8.59
CA ALA A 149 -12.76 -9.98 -7.93
C ALA A 149 -13.18 -8.77 -8.78
N LYS A 150 -13.02 -8.85 -10.10
CA LYS A 150 -13.43 -7.78 -11.02
C LYS A 150 -14.96 -7.63 -11.09
N ASP A 151 -15.68 -8.72 -10.93
CA ASP A 151 -17.15 -8.76 -10.97
C ASP A 151 -17.77 -8.57 -9.55
N ASP A 152 -16.95 -8.18 -8.55
CA ASP A 152 -17.31 -8.05 -7.13
C ASP A 152 -17.81 -9.37 -6.48
N ASP A 153 -17.59 -10.50 -7.12
CA ASP A 153 -17.97 -11.84 -6.62
C ASP A 153 -16.87 -12.51 -5.78
N GLY A 154 -15.71 -11.88 -5.64
CA GLY A 154 -14.57 -12.42 -4.91
C GLY A 154 -13.68 -11.37 -4.27
N PRO A 155 -12.75 -11.81 -3.40
CA PRO A 155 -11.84 -10.90 -2.73
C PRO A 155 -10.72 -10.40 -3.66
N ASN A 156 -10.28 -9.18 -3.41
CA ASN A 156 -9.09 -8.57 -4.02
C ASN A 156 -7.85 -8.81 -3.14
N PRO A 157 -6.64 -8.77 -3.72
CA PRO A 157 -5.42 -8.75 -2.94
C PRO A 157 -5.38 -7.56 -1.96
N SER A 158 -4.80 -7.79 -0.81
CA SER A 158 -4.47 -6.78 0.18
C SER A 158 -3.01 -7.02 0.59
N ILE A 159 -2.09 -6.45 -0.17
CA ILE A 159 -0.65 -6.58 0.05
C ILE A 159 -0.21 -5.40 0.89
N THR A 160 0.45 -5.67 2.01
CA THR A 160 0.98 -4.65 2.93
C THR A 160 2.49 -4.83 3.03
N LEU A 161 3.23 -3.78 2.74
CA LEU A 161 4.64 -3.68 3.03
C LEU A 161 4.82 -2.72 4.20
N THR A 162 5.61 -3.14 5.20
CA THR A 162 6.06 -2.28 6.29
C THR A 162 7.56 -2.11 6.15
N PHE A 163 8.03 -0.88 6.07
CA PHE A 163 9.43 -0.59 5.76
C PHE A 163 9.88 0.73 6.41
N LYS A 164 11.18 0.95 6.49
CA LYS A 164 11.80 2.24 6.79
C LYS A 164 12.45 2.79 5.52
N LEU A 165 12.57 4.12 5.43
CA LEU A 165 13.34 4.74 4.36
C LEU A 165 14.83 4.44 4.56
N ALA A 166 15.54 4.03 3.49
CA ALA A 166 16.96 3.71 3.62
C ALA A 166 17.82 4.96 3.86
N ASP A 167 17.40 6.09 3.29
CA ASP A 167 18.12 7.36 3.40
C ASP A 167 17.89 8.07 4.74
N ASP A 168 16.81 7.72 5.47
CA ASP A 168 16.54 8.22 6.84
C ASP A 168 15.69 7.21 7.64
N PRO A 169 16.30 6.16 8.18
CA PRO A 169 15.59 5.13 8.96
C PRO A 169 14.99 5.61 10.27
N GLU A 170 15.49 6.74 10.80
CA GLU A 170 15.06 7.30 12.09
C GLU A 170 13.71 8.03 11.99
N LEU A 171 13.23 8.34 10.79
CA LEU A 171 11.87 8.87 10.59
C LEU A 171 10.78 7.91 11.06
N GLY A 172 11.08 6.61 11.12
CA GLY A 172 10.12 5.59 11.55
C GLY A 172 9.64 4.67 10.44
N ALA A 173 8.61 3.88 10.72
CA ALA A 173 8.08 2.90 9.79
C ALA A 173 6.97 3.50 8.92
N PHE A 174 7.03 3.24 7.62
CA PHE A 174 6.00 3.54 6.65
C PHE A 174 5.28 2.26 6.22
N LYS A 175 4.07 2.42 5.68
CA LYS A 175 3.32 1.31 5.07
C LYS A 175 2.95 1.63 3.63
N PHE A 176 3.06 0.63 2.77
CA PHE A 176 2.48 0.61 1.44
C PHE A 176 1.43 -0.48 1.38
N VAL A 177 0.17 -0.10 1.12
CA VAL A 177 -0.94 -1.04 0.97
C VAL A 177 -1.46 -0.98 -0.46
N THR A 178 -1.53 -2.13 -1.13
CA THR A 178 -1.98 -2.19 -2.51
C THR A 178 -2.80 -3.44 -2.82
N GLY A 179 -3.78 -3.30 -3.71
CA GLY A 179 -4.55 -4.40 -4.31
C GLY A 179 -4.03 -4.83 -5.68
N ALA A 180 -2.78 -4.53 -6.02
CA ALA A 180 -2.22 -4.76 -7.35
C ALA A 180 -2.06 -6.25 -7.65
N TRP A 181 -2.91 -6.79 -8.54
CA TRP A 181 -2.80 -8.16 -9.05
C TRP A 181 -1.48 -8.44 -9.76
N THR A 182 -0.88 -7.42 -10.36
CA THR A 182 0.44 -7.54 -11.02
C THR A 182 1.56 -7.76 -10.01
N LEU A 183 1.47 -7.15 -8.83
CA LEU A 183 2.41 -7.39 -7.76
C LEU A 183 2.18 -8.77 -7.12
N LEU A 184 0.93 -9.14 -6.82
CA LEU A 184 0.61 -10.46 -6.27
C LEU A 184 1.14 -11.60 -7.14
N ALA A 185 1.07 -11.45 -8.48
CA ALA A 185 1.52 -12.49 -9.42
C ALA A 185 3.01 -12.83 -9.29
N VAL A 186 3.83 -11.90 -8.82
CA VAL A 186 5.30 -12.05 -8.68
C VAL A 186 5.78 -11.88 -7.23
N LEU A 187 4.87 -11.75 -6.28
CA LEU A 187 5.22 -11.44 -4.89
C LEU A 187 6.11 -12.53 -4.26
N HIS A 188 5.85 -13.80 -4.59
CA HIS A 188 6.65 -14.93 -4.14
C HIS A 188 8.13 -14.80 -4.50
N GLU A 189 8.47 -14.19 -5.67
CA GLU A 189 9.86 -13.94 -6.06
C GLU A 189 10.54 -12.95 -5.11
N SER A 190 9.78 -11.95 -4.64
CA SER A 190 10.27 -10.96 -3.67
C SER A 190 10.40 -11.56 -2.28
N GLU A 191 9.46 -12.41 -1.86
CA GLU A 191 9.51 -13.15 -0.58
C GLU A 191 10.69 -14.13 -0.55
N ASP A 192 10.91 -14.89 -1.63
CA ASP A 192 12.05 -15.79 -1.79
C ASP A 192 13.39 -15.03 -1.77
N ALA A 193 13.44 -13.88 -2.44
CA ALA A 193 14.64 -13.03 -2.45
C ALA A 193 14.90 -12.45 -1.05
N LEU A 194 13.86 -11.99 -0.34
CA LEU A 194 13.95 -11.50 1.03
C LEU A 194 14.49 -12.57 1.97
N ALA A 195 13.94 -13.78 1.91
CA ALA A 195 14.39 -14.90 2.74
C ALA A 195 15.83 -15.31 2.43
N ARG A 196 16.20 -15.42 1.14
CA ARG A 196 17.53 -15.86 0.69
C ARG A 196 18.62 -14.82 0.98
N ILE A 197 18.34 -13.55 0.77
CA ILE A 197 19.33 -12.45 0.91
C ILE A 197 19.40 -12.00 2.37
N GLY A 198 18.24 -11.82 3.02
CA GLY A 198 18.16 -11.36 4.41
C GLY A 198 18.58 -12.39 5.44
N GLN A 199 18.40 -13.70 5.15
CA GLN A 199 18.70 -14.78 6.08
C GLN A 199 18.11 -14.57 7.48
N GLY A 200 16.90 -14.01 7.54
CA GLY A 200 16.19 -13.65 8.78
C GLY A 200 16.48 -12.24 9.31
N GLY A 201 17.40 -11.50 8.69
CA GLY A 201 17.66 -10.08 8.98
C GLY A 201 17.05 -9.14 7.93
N PRO A 202 17.17 -7.82 8.15
CA PRO A 202 16.68 -6.82 7.21
C PRO A 202 17.48 -6.78 5.91
N VAL A 203 16.82 -6.34 4.85
CA VAL A 203 17.43 -6.15 3.53
C VAL A 203 17.27 -4.71 3.05
N LEU A 204 18.22 -4.27 2.24
CA LEU A 204 18.04 -3.10 1.40
C LEU A 204 17.24 -3.51 0.16
N ALA A 205 16.14 -2.83 -0.08
CA ALA A 205 15.27 -3.03 -1.23
C ALA A 205 14.92 -1.70 -1.88
N GLU A 206 14.29 -1.77 -3.03
CA GLU A 206 13.80 -0.60 -3.77
C GLU A 206 12.35 -0.85 -4.17
N LEU A 207 11.47 0.09 -3.81
CA LEU A 207 10.10 0.14 -4.30
C LEU A 207 10.08 1.00 -5.57
N GLU A 208 9.67 0.41 -6.69
CA GLU A 208 9.72 1.07 -8.00
C GLU A 208 8.32 1.12 -8.63
N LEU A 209 7.96 2.26 -9.23
CA LEU A 209 6.83 2.39 -10.15
C LEU A 209 7.35 2.19 -11.57
N GLU A 210 7.10 0.99 -12.12
CA GLU A 210 7.60 0.58 -13.43
C GLU A 210 6.52 0.80 -14.50
N PRO A 211 6.78 1.63 -15.52
CA PRO A 211 5.90 1.75 -16.67
C PRO A 211 5.94 0.46 -17.51
N VAL A 212 4.79 0.01 -17.96
CA VAL A 212 4.65 -1.19 -18.80
C VAL A 212 3.87 -0.80 -20.04
N ASP A 213 4.51 -0.95 -21.19
CA ASP A 213 3.94 -0.70 -22.52
C ASP A 213 4.02 -1.95 -23.35
N PHE A 214 2.89 -2.39 -23.90
CA PHE A 214 2.86 -3.49 -24.85
C PHE A 214 1.66 -3.41 -25.77
N VAL A 215 1.70 -4.18 -26.88
CA VAL A 215 0.58 -4.34 -27.78
C VAL A 215 -0.01 -5.73 -27.61
N ILE A 216 -1.33 -5.80 -27.45
CA ILE A 216 -2.05 -7.08 -27.31
C ILE A 216 -1.85 -7.92 -28.58
N LYS A 217 -1.23 -9.10 -28.43
CA LYS A 217 -0.87 -9.97 -29.56
C LYS A 217 -1.96 -10.97 -29.95
N LYS A 218 -2.93 -11.26 -29.07
CA LYS A 218 -3.96 -12.30 -29.27
C LYS A 218 -5.32 -11.84 -28.75
N GLY A 219 -6.40 -12.48 -29.25
CA GLY A 219 -7.78 -12.25 -28.80
C GLY A 219 -8.47 -11.07 -29.47
N PRO A 220 -9.71 -10.73 -29.03
CA PRO A 220 -10.55 -9.70 -29.65
C PRO A 220 -9.95 -8.29 -29.67
N LYS A 221 -9.01 -8.00 -28.75
CA LYS A 221 -8.32 -6.71 -28.65
C LYS A 221 -6.92 -6.73 -29.26
N ARG A 222 -6.61 -7.67 -30.16
CA ARG A 222 -5.32 -7.73 -30.85
C ARG A 222 -5.00 -6.40 -31.56
N GLY A 223 -3.75 -5.94 -31.38
CA GLY A 223 -3.28 -4.68 -31.95
C GLY A 223 -3.53 -3.44 -31.08
N THR A 224 -4.29 -3.57 -29.98
CA THR A 224 -4.50 -2.45 -29.05
C THR A 224 -3.26 -2.21 -28.20
N PRO A 225 -2.70 -0.98 -28.17
CA PRO A 225 -1.64 -0.63 -27.21
C PRO A 225 -2.21 -0.58 -25.80
N VAL A 226 -1.43 -1.05 -24.84
CA VAL A 226 -1.73 -1.00 -23.40
C VAL A 226 -0.55 -0.38 -22.70
N SER A 227 -0.83 0.66 -21.90
CA SER A 227 0.13 1.33 -21.03
C SER A 227 -0.43 1.37 -19.62
N TYR A 228 0.37 1.02 -18.63
CA TYR A 228 0.03 1.15 -17.22
C TYR A 228 1.30 1.18 -16.37
N ILE A 229 1.16 1.61 -15.12
CA ILE A 229 2.24 1.64 -14.14
C ILE A 229 1.96 0.55 -13.11
N LYS A 230 2.99 -0.20 -12.73
CA LYS A 230 2.91 -1.25 -11.71
C LYS A 230 3.93 -1.01 -10.59
N PRO A 231 3.58 -1.23 -9.33
CA PRO A 231 4.53 -1.29 -8.25
C PRO A 231 5.36 -2.58 -8.34
N VAL A 232 6.65 -2.47 -8.07
CA VAL A 232 7.62 -3.58 -8.07
C VAL A 232 8.48 -3.48 -6.82
N ILE A 233 8.82 -4.64 -6.22
CA ILE A 233 9.75 -4.75 -5.11
C ILE A 233 11.03 -5.37 -5.62
N ARG A 234 12.16 -4.68 -5.46
CA ARG A 234 13.47 -5.18 -5.86
C ARG A 234 14.38 -5.33 -4.65
N VAL A 235 14.50 -6.54 -4.14
CA VAL A 235 15.47 -6.85 -3.07
C VAL A 235 16.88 -6.77 -3.63
N ARG A 236 17.77 -6.01 -2.99
CA ARG A 236 19.11 -5.71 -3.50
C ARG A 236 20.21 -6.50 -2.79
N LYS A 237 20.37 -6.27 -1.49
CA LYS A 237 21.41 -6.91 -0.66
C LYS A 237 20.98 -6.97 0.79
N SER A 238 21.67 -7.74 1.63
CA SER A 238 21.42 -7.69 3.06
C SER A 238 21.76 -6.30 3.61
N TYR A 239 21.08 -5.88 4.67
CA TYR A 239 21.34 -4.58 5.28
C TYR A 239 22.76 -4.51 5.87
N ASN A 240 23.25 -5.63 6.40
CA ASN A 240 24.62 -5.73 6.94
C ASN A 240 25.67 -5.55 5.85
N ASP A 241 25.48 -6.14 4.66
CA ASP A 241 26.39 -5.94 3.53
C ASP A 241 26.34 -4.49 3.03
N ALA A 242 25.14 -3.86 3.05
CA ALA A 242 25.00 -2.46 2.69
C ALA A 242 25.87 -1.54 3.58
N ILE A 243 25.82 -1.74 4.90
CA ILE A 243 26.64 -0.98 5.86
C ILE A 243 28.15 -1.27 5.68
N ALA A 244 28.51 -2.53 5.35
CA ALA A 244 29.92 -2.90 5.15
C ALA A 244 30.52 -2.23 3.92
N ASP A 245 29.74 -2.06 2.86
CA ASP A 245 30.18 -1.42 1.61
C ASP A 245 30.40 0.10 1.74
N GLU A 246 29.83 0.75 2.76
CA GLU A 246 29.96 2.19 3.02
C GLU A 246 31.18 2.55 3.90
N ARG A 247 31.91 1.55 4.41
CA ARG A 247 33.12 1.70 5.23
C ARG A 247 34.38 1.55 4.42
#